data_b41b7ea005cea04abd98c3c3b027c4db
#
_entry.id   b41b7ea005cea04abd98c3c3b027c4db
#
_cell.length_a   1.000
_cell.length_b   1.000
_cell.length_c   1.000
_cell.angle_alpha   90.00
_cell.angle_beta   90.00
_cell.angle_gamma   90.00
#
_symmetry.space_group_name_H-M   'P 1'
#
loop_
_entity.id
_entity.type
_entity.pdbx_description
1 polymer ?
#
loop_
_entity_poly.entity_id
_entity_poly.type
_entity_poly.pdbx_seq_one_letter_code
_entity_poly.pdbx_strand_id
1 'polypeptide(L)'
;ILAGFVKETVSFADSHAIPIDAVAVSKGPGSYTGLRIGVSEAKGLAYGRDAHLLSVPTLKLLTVPVLLGTEDLPDDALLCPMIDARRMEVYCAIYNRALKEVVPTQAVVIDENSFKELLDQHPIYFMGNGADKCTETIKHPNAHFIKGIVPKAKNMIPLAEKAMACEEFEDVAYFEPFYLKDFVATQSKKLL
;
A
#
# COMPACT_ATOMS: atom_id res chain seq x y z
N ILE A 1 -17.26 -9.12 4.53
CA ILE A 1 -16.49 -8.66 5.71
C ILE A 1 -16.24 -7.14 5.61
N LEU A 2 -15.70 -6.60 4.48
CA LEU A 2 -15.41 -5.16 4.33
C LEU A 2 -16.66 -4.29 4.53
N ALA A 3 -17.73 -4.57 3.78
CA ALA A 3 -18.98 -3.81 3.87
C ALA A 3 -19.60 -3.80 5.30
N GLY A 4 -19.36 -4.84 6.10
CA GLY A 4 -19.75 -4.87 7.51
C GLY A 4 -19.02 -3.82 8.34
N PHE A 5 -17.70 -3.74 8.23
CA PHE A 5 -16.89 -2.73 8.93
C PHE A 5 -17.22 -1.30 8.46
N VAL A 6 -17.40 -1.12 7.15
CA VAL A 6 -17.80 0.18 6.59
C VAL A 6 -19.16 0.60 7.15
N LYS A 7 -20.16 -0.29 7.13
CA LYS A 7 -21.50 -0.02 7.68
C LYS A 7 -21.44 0.35 9.15
N GLU A 8 -20.67 -0.36 9.95
CA GLU A 8 -20.53 -0.09 11.39
C GLU A 8 -19.91 1.30 11.62
N THR A 9 -18.82 1.63 10.91
CA THR A 9 -18.15 2.92 11.02
C THR A 9 -19.06 4.07 10.57
N VAL A 10 -19.77 3.90 9.47
CA VAL A 10 -20.71 4.89 8.94
C VAL A 10 -21.89 5.08 9.90
N SER A 11 -22.45 3.99 10.44
CA SER A 11 -23.54 4.08 11.43
C SER A 11 -23.09 4.79 12.72
N PHE A 12 -21.84 4.58 13.13
CA PHE A 12 -21.26 5.30 14.27
C PHE A 12 -21.16 6.81 13.98
N ALA A 13 -20.63 7.19 12.83
CA ALA A 13 -20.52 8.59 12.42
C ALA A 13 -21.91 9.27 12.38
N ASP A 14 -22.88 8.62 11.76
CA ASP A 14 -24.25 9.14 11.65
C ASP A 14 -24.91 9.32 13.01
N SER A 15 -24.76 8.34 13.92
CA SER A 15 -25.35 8.41 15.26
C SER A 15 -24.74 9.50 16.15
N HIS A 16 -23.54 9.96 15.83
CA HIS A 16 -22.81 11.02 16.53
C HIS A 16 -22.81 12.36 15.77
N ALA A 17 -23.56 12.46 14.66
CA ALA A 17 -23.58 13.62 13.78
C ALA A 17 -22.18 14.08 13.31
N ILE A 18 -21.28 13.11 13.07
CA ILE A 18 -19.94 13.35 12.53
C ILE A 18 -20.02 13.33 11.01
N PRO A 19 -19.72 14.44 10.31
CA PRO A 19 -19.74 14.47 8.86
C PRO A 19 -18.64 13.56 8.27
N ILE A 20 -18.93 12.97 7.11
CA ILE A 20 -17.96 12.21 6.32
C ILE A 20 -17.70 13.01 5.04
N ASP A 21 -16.62 13.78 5.04
CA ASP A 21 -16.26 14.70 3.95
C ASP A 21 -15.46 13.98 2.85
N ALA A 22 -14.79 12.88 3.20
CA ALA A 22 -13.98 12.11 2.26
C ALA A 22 -13.96 10.61 2.58
N VAL A 23 -13.75 9.81 1.54
CA VAL A 23 -13.51 8.37 1.62
C VAL A 23 -12.15 8.06 1.02
N ALA A 24 -11.23 7.54 1.83
CA ALA A 24 -9.91 7.14 1.38
C ALA A 24 -9.83 5.65 1.09
N VAL A 25 -9.22 5.27 -0.03
CA VAL A 25 -9.04 3.88 -0.45
C VAL A 25 -7.58 3.58 -0.83
N SER A 26 -7.11 2.40 -0.46
CA SER A 26 -5.83 1.88 -0.94
C SER A 26 -5.96 1.46 -2.41
N LYS A 27 -5.27 2.18 -3.32
CA LYS A 27 -5.44 2.00 -4.78
C LYS A 27 -4.65 0.86 -5.40
N GLY A 28 -3.75 0.24 -4.64
CA GLY A 28 -2.85 -0.78 -5.18
C GLY A 28 -1.37 -0.30 -5.19
N PRO A 29 -0.46 -1.19 -5.63
CA PRO A 29 -0.72 -2.52 -6.15
C PRO A 29 -1.17 -3.52 -5.08
N GLY A 30 -1.75 -4.65 -5.49
CA GLY A 30 -2.22 -5.67 -4.55
C GLY A 30 -3.09 -6.74 -5.23
N SER A 31 -3.88 -7.46 -4.41
CA SER A 31 -4.82 -8.46 -4.89
C SER A 31 -5.85 -7.86 -5.85
N TYR A 32 -5.93 -8.37 -7.06
CA TYR A 32 -6.89 -7.93 -8.09
C TYR A 32 -8.34 -7.87 -7.57
N THR A 33 -8.81 -8.97 -6.99
CA THR A 33 -10.17 -9.05 -6.43
C THR A 33 -10.33 -8.10 -5.24
N GLY A 34 -9.32 -8.04 -4.36
CA GLY A 34 -9.36 -7.15 -3.19
C GLY A 34 -9.44 -5.67 -3.58
N LEU A 35 -8.67 -5.25 -4.57
CA LEU A 35 -8.68 -3.88 -5.09
C LEU A 35 -10.04 -3.53 -5.70
N ARG A 36 -10.63 -4.42 -6.51
CA ARG A 36 -11.95 -4.17 -7.10
C ARG A 36 -13.03 -4.02 -6.04
N ILE A 37 -13.05 -4.91 -5.04
CA ILE A 37 -14.01 -4.82 -3.94
C ILE A 37 -13.83 -3.50 -3.18
N GLY A 38 -12.58 -3.18 -2.78
CA GLY A 38 -12.30 -1.98 -2.01
C GLY A 38 -12.64 -0.69 -2.74
N VAL A 39 -12.25 -0.59 -4.01
CA VAL A 39 -12.52 0.61 -4.82
C VAL A 39 -14.00 0.74 -5.13
N SER A 40 -14.72 -0.36 -5.44
CA SER A 40 -16.17 -0.31 -5.68
C SER A 40 -16.93 0.15 -4.44
N GLU A 41 -16.57 -0.36 -3.26
CA GLU A 41 -17.17 0.05 -1.98
C GLU A 41 -16.90 1.53 -1.69
N ALA A 42 -15.64 1.99 -1.87
CA ALA A 42 -15.26 3.37 -1.64
C ALA A 42 -15.97 4.35 -2.59
N LYS A 43 -16.06 4.00 -3.89
CA LYS A 43 -16.81 4.80 -4.88
C LYS A 43 -18.29 4.88 -4.55
N GLY A 44 -18.91 3.74 -4.18
CA GLY A 44 -20.32 3.70 -3.80
C GLY A 44 -20.61 4.56 -2.57
N LEU A 45 -19.74 4.51 -1.58
CA LEU A 45 -19.86 5.31 -0.36
C LEU A 45 -19.65 6.80 -0.63
N ALA A 46 -18.60 7.17 -1.37
CA ALA A 46 -18.31 8.56 -1.74
C ALA A 46 -19.45 9.17 -2.54
N TYR A 47 -19.94 8.47 -3.57
CA TYR A 47 -21.07 8.91 -4.38
C TYR A 47 -22.37 9.06 -3.56
N GLY A 48 -22.70 8.07 -2.73
CA GLY A 48 -23.95 8.09 -1.95
C GLY A 48 -23.97 9.12 -0.83
N ARG A 49 -22.81 9.68 -0.46
CA ARG A 49 -22.68 10.71 0.60
C ARG A 49 -22.24 12.07 0.11
N ASP A 50 -22.10 12.23 -1.19
CA ASP A 50 -21.53 13.45 -1.79
C ASP A 50 -20.18 13.83 -1.16
N ALA A 51 -19.37 12.81 -0.89
CA ALA A 51 -18.04 12.93 -0.26
C ALA A 51 -16.92 12.79 -1.31
N HIS A 52 -15.78 13.42 -1.04
CA HIS A 52 -14.61 13.28 -1.90
C HIS A 52 -14.05 11.85 -1.86
N LEU A 53 -13.53 11.36 -3.00
CA LEU A 53 -12.78 10.11 -3.07
C LEU A 53 -11.29 10.42 -3.07
N LEU A 54 -10.55 9.79 -2.15
CA LEU A 54 -9.10 9.91 -2.05
C LEU A 54 -8.44 8.56 -2.28
N SER A 55 -7.31 8.53 -2.95
CA SER A 55 -6.55 7.30 -3.18
C SER A 55 -5.18 7.34 -2.52
N VAL A 56 -4.79 6.21 -1.91
CA VAL A 56 -3.48 6.06 -1.27
C VAL A 56 -2.74 4.87 -1.91
N PRO A 57 -1.50 5.05 -2.43
CA PRO A 57 -0.70 3.94 -2.93
C PRO A 57 -0.42 2.94 -1.81
N THR A 58 -0.71 1.64 -2.04
CA THR A 58 -0.57 0.61 -1.01
C THR A 58 0.86 0.46 -0.49
N LEU A 59 1.85 0.60 -1.37
CA LEU A 59 3.25 0.55 -0.97
C LEU A 59 3.61 1.74 -0.06
N LYS A 60 3.16 2.94 -0.39
CA LYS A 60 3.39 4.13 0.44
C LYS A 60 2.70 4.01 1.80
N LEU A 61 1.50 3.44 1.85
CA LEU A 61 0.78 3.14 3.10
C LEU A 61 1.59 2.25 4.05
N LEU A 62 2.33 1.27 3.52
CA LEU A 62 3.15 0.35 4.32
C LEU A 62 4.36 1.03 4.98
N THR A 63 4.82 2.18 4.48
CA THR A 63 5.95 2.91 5.07
C THR A 63 5.56 3.72 6.30
N VAL A 64 4.30 4.15 6.41
CA VAL A 64 3.81 5.03 7.48
C VAL A 64 4.08 4.48 8.89
N PRO A 65 3.74 3.20 9.21
CA PRO A 65 4.00 2.68 10.56
C PRO A 65 5.50 2.58 10.89
N VAL A 66 6.36 2.44 9.89
CA VAL A 66 7.82 2.42 10.08
C VAL A 66 8.34 3.83 10.38
N LEU A 67 7.90 4.82 9.62
CA LEU A 67 8.27 6.23 9.85
C LEU A 67 7.82 6.76 11.20
N LEU A 68 6.65 6.31 11.68
CA LEU A 68 6.09 6.78 12.95
C LEU A 68 6.55 5.95 14.15
N GLY A 69 7.03 4.74 13.94
CA GLY A 69 7.36 3.78 15.00
C GLY A 69 8.84 3.47 15.18
N THR A 70 9.72 4.00 14.32
CA THR A 70 11.16 3.77 14.41
C THR A 70 11.85 5.08 14.83
N GLU A 71 12.29 5.15 16.10
CA GLU A 71 12.89 6.36 16.67
C GLU A 71 14.24 6.71 16.03
N ASP A 72 15.08 5.72 15.76
CA ASP A 72 16.46 5.88 15.27
C ASP A 72 16.62 5.59 13.77
N LEU A 73 15.62 5.95 12.94
CA LEU A 73 15.73 5.78 11.50
C LEU A 73 16.75 6.78 10.92
N PRO A 74 17.88 6.33 10.32
CA PRO A 74 18.90 7.21 9.75
C PRO A 74 18.33 8.21 8.74
N ASP A 75 18.96 9.38 8.61
CA ASP A 75 18.47 10.43 7.70
C ASP A 75 18.51 10.03 6.23
N ASP A 76 19.49 9.20 5.86
CA ASP A 76 19.68 8.65 4.52
C ASP A 76 18.99 7.29 4.32
N ALA A 77 18.22 6.83 5.31
CA ALA A 77 17.48 5.57 5.21
C ALA A 77 16.49 5.57 4.06
N LEU A 78 16.45 4.47 3.35
CA LEU A 78 15.46 4.18 2.32
C LEU A 78 14.44 3.15 2.83
N LEU A 79 13.20 3.31 2.39
CA LEU A 79 12.07 2.46 2.77
C LEU A 79 11.63 1.65 1.55
N CYS A 80 11.68 0.34 1.64
CA CYS A 80 11.29 -0.57 0.56
C CYS A 80 10.09 -1.45 0.99
N PRO A 81 8.87 -0.93 0.88
CA PRO A 81 7.67 -1.74 1.08
C PRO A 81 7.54 -2.79 -0.01
N MET A 82 7.19 -4.01 0.38
CA MET A 82 7.07 -5.17 -0.50
C MET A 82 5.73 -5.89 -0.31
N ILE A 83 5.04 -6.11 -1.41
CA ILE A 83 3.83 -6.95 -1.46
C ILE A 83 4.18 -8.24 -2.19
N ASP A 84 3.77 -9.38 -1.62
CA ASP A 84 4.01 -10.69 -2.23
C ASP A 84 3.28 -10.82 -3.57
N ALA A 85 4.03 -11.08 -4.65
CA ALA A 85 3.52 -11.33 -5.99
C ALA A 85 3.66 -12.80 -6.44
N ARG A 86 3.80 -13.71 -5.48
CA ARG A 86 4.05 -15.16 -5.60
C ARG A 86 5.49 -15.50 -6.01
N ARG A 87 5.91 -16.75 -5.73
CA ARG A 87 7.29 -17.21 -5.93
C ARG A 87 8.28 -16.22 -5.29
N MET A 88 9.39 -15.90 -5.95
CA MET A 88 10.34 -14.88 -5.49
C MET A 88 10.07 -13.48 -6.06
N GLU A 89 8.89 -13.24 -6.63
CA GLU A 89 8.50 -11.94 -7.13
C GLU A 89 7.79 -11.11 -6.06
N VAL A 90 8.09 -9.81 -6.02
CA VAL A 90 7.42 -8.82 -5.16
C VAL A 90 7.01 -7.60 -5.97
N TYR A 91 5.94 -6.94 -5.54
CA TYR A 91 5.67 -5.55 -5.93
C TYR A 91 6.33 -4.65 -4.91
N CYS A 92 7.20 -3.76 -5.36
CA CYS A 92 7.92 -2.85 -4.47
C CYS A 92 8.10 -1.47 -5.10
N ALA A 93 8.43 -0.52 -4.26
CA ALA A 93 8.95 0.80 -4.59
C ALA A 93 10.00 1.15 -3.55
N ILE A 94 10.83 2.15 -3.80
CA ILE A 94 11.75 2.65 -2.78
C ILE A 94 11.46 4.13 -2.56
N TYR A 95 11.28 4.49 -1.29
CA TYR A 95 11.01 5.85 -0.83
C TYR A 95 12.13 6.34 0.08
N ASN A 96 12.40 7.63 0.06
CA ASN A 96 13.15 8.28 1.13
C ASN A 96 12.22 8.58 2.33
N ARG A 97 12.78 9.12 3.43
CA ARG A 97 12.02 9.48 4.64
C ARG A 97 10.93 10.54 4.40
N ALA A 98 11.08 11.37 3.38
CA ALA A 98 10.05 12.34 2.97
C ALA A 98 8.95 11.74 2.09
N LEU A 99 8.95 10.41 1.90
CA LEU A 99 8.03 9.66 1.03
C LEU A 99 8.09 10.08 -0.46
N LYS A 100 9.22 10.63 -0.89
CA LYS A 100 9.51 10.83 -2.31
C LYS A 100 10.03 9.51 -2.89
N GLU A 101 9.50 9.12 -4.03
CA GLU A 101 9.97 7.92 -4.74
C GLU A 101 11.41 8.11 -5.21
N VAL A 102 12.27 7.16 -4.81
CA VAL A 102 13.65 6.99 -5.30
C VAL A 102 13.66 5.97 -6.43
N VAL A 103 12.89 4.87 -6.26
CA VAL A 103 12.64 3.88 -7.30
C VAL A 103 11.12 3.73 -7.44
N PRO A 104 10.58 3.88 -8.66
CA PRO A 104 9.13 3.78 -8.89
C PRO A 104 8.60 2.39 -8.63
N THR A 105 7.28 2.32 -8.44
CA THR A 105 6.57 1.05 -8.22
C THR A 105 6.80 0.10 -9.39
N GLN A 106 7.28 -1.10 -9.07
CA GLN A 106 7.61 -2.15 -10.04
C GLN A 106 7.41 -3.56 -9.49
N ALA A 107 7.38 -4.55 -10.39
CA ALA A 107 7.43 -5.95 -10.05
C ALA A 107 8.87 -6.44 -10.22
N VAL A 108 9.45 -7.04 -9.19
CA VAL A 108 10.84 -7.48 -9.17
C VAL A 108 10.92 -8.95 -8.75
N VAL A 109 11.62 -9.76 -9.51
CA VAL A 109 12.04 -11.10 -9.08
C VAL A 109 13.29 -10.93 -8.23
N ILE A 110 13.22 -11.32 -6.97
CA ILE A 110 14.29 -11.12 -6.00
C ILE A 110 15.35 -12.21 -6.14
N ASP A 111 16.60 -11.75 -6.20
CA ASP A 111 17.82 -12.54 -6.15
C ASP A 111 18.83 -11.93 -5.15
N GLU A 112 20.01 -12.54 -5.07
CA GLU A 112 21.10 -12.13 -4.16
C GLU A 112 21.71 -10.76 -4.49
N ASN A 113 21.54 -10.27 -5.73
CA ASN A 113 22.04 -8.97 -6.21
C ASN A 113 20.98 -7.89 -6.19
N SER A 114 19.74 -8.23 -5.83
CA SER A 114 18.63 -7.29 -5.80
C SER A 114 18.92 -6.13 -4.85
N PHE A 115 18.77 -4.92 -5.35
CA PHE A 115 19.02 -3.64 -4.65
C PHE A 115 20.47 -3.39 -4.20
N LYS A 116 21.43 -4.17 -4.67
CA LYS A 116 22.84 -4.09 -4.22
C LYS A 116 23.43 -2.70 -4.34
N GLU A 117 23.26 -2.02 -5.48
CA GLU A 117 23.81 -0.67 -5.71
C GLU A 117 23.29 0.36 -4.70
N LEU A 118 22.03 0.25 -4.29
CA LEU A 118 21.45 1.12 -3.27
C LEU A 118 21.86 0.70 -1.85
N LEU A 119 21.95 -0.61 -1.60
CA LEU A 119 22.41 -1.14 -0.32
C LEU A 119 23.87 -0.80 -0.02
N ASP A 120 24.72 -0.72 -1.06
CA ASP A 120 26.10 -0.29 -0.91
C ASP A 120 26.23 1.19 -0.44
N GLN A 121 25.16 1.99 -0.62
CA GLN A 121 25.17 3.43 -0.33
C GLN A 121 24.26 3.83 0.83
N HIS A 122 23.17 3.09 1.08
CA HIS A 122 22.11 3.45 2.02
C HIS A 122 21.64 2.27 2.85
N PRO A 123 21.26 2.47 4.12
CA PRO A 123 20.47 1.49 4.84
C PRO A 123 19.05 1.41 4.25
N ILE A 124 18.63 0.21 3.85
CA ILE A 124 17.29 -0.02 3.30
C ILE A 124 16.45 -0.84 4.28
N TYR A 125 15.32 -0.31 4.64
CA TYR A 125 14.33 -0.95 5.49
C TYR A 125 13.26 -1.62 4.64
N PHE A 126 13.26 -2.95 4.64
CA PHE A 126 12.30 -3.77 3.92
C PHE A 126 11.12 -4.11 4.84
N MET A 127 9.88 -3.95 4.35
CA MET A 127 8.67 -4.19 5.13
C MET A 127 7.52 -4.70 4.26
N GLY A 128 6.50 -5.27 4.90
CA GLY A 128 5.33 -5.82 4.22
C GLY A 128 5.43 -7.34 4.00
N ASN A 129 4.34 -7.96 3.56
CA ASN A 129 4.25 -9.42 3.44
C ASN A 129 5.13 -10.02 2.33
N GLY A 130 5.66 -9.21 1.43
CA GLY A 130 6.63 -9.64 0.43
C GLY A 130 8.07 -9.65 0.96
N ALA A 131 8.36 -8.90 2.04
CA ALA A 131 9.71 -8.77 2.58
C ALA A 131 10.16 -10.03 3.32
N ASP A 132 9.26 -10.72 4.03
CA ASP A 132 9.61 -11.86 4.88
C ASP A 132 10.32 -12.98 4.09
N LYS A 133 9.85 -13.28 2.87
CA LYS A 133 10.46 -14.32 2.02
C LYS A 133 11.81 -13.91 1.43
N CYS A 134 12.14 -12.62 1.45
CA CYS A 134 13.38 -12.07 0.86
C CYS A 134 14.54 -12.08 1.86
N THR A 135 14.28 -12.31 3.15
CA THR A 135 15.27 -12.25 4.23
C THR A 135 16.45 -13.20 4.02
N GLU A 136 16.20 -14.38 3.46
CA GLU A 136 17.25 -15.37 3.20
C GLU A 136 18.01 -15.12 1.89
N THR A 137 17.46 -14.32 1.01
CA THR A 137 18.02 -14.03 -0.32
C THR A 137 18.83 -12.74 -0.32
N ILE A 138 18.30 -11.67 0.28
CA ILE A 138 19.00 -10.37 0.36
C ILE A 138 19.83 -10.36 1.67
N LYS A 139 21.12 -10.65 1.54
CA LYS A 139 22.06 -10.67 2.69
C LYS A 139 23.09 -9.55 2.54
N HIS A 140 22.76 -8.40 3.11
CA HIS A 140 23.64 -7.24 3.10
C HIS A 140 23.61 -6.54 4.47
N PRO A 141 24.75 -5.98 4.96
CA PRO A 141 24.79 -5.29 6.27
C PRO A 141 23.77 -4.15 6.39
N ASN A 142 23.48 -3.46 5.30
CA ASN A 142 22.54 -2.35 5.23
C ASN A 142 21.09 -2.80 4.92
N ALA A 143 20.80 -4.10 4.83
CA ALA A 143 19.46 -4.63 4.63
C ALA A 143 18.79 -4.89 5.99
N HIS A 144 17.76 -4.12 6.31
CA HIS A 144 17.01 -4.21 7.57
C HIS A 144 15.58 -4.68 7.28
N PHE A 145 15.14 -5.77 7.91
CA PHE A 145 13.80 -6.33 7.69
C PHE A 145 12.89 -6.06 8.90
N ILE A 146 11.79 -5.32 8.67
CA ILE A 146 10.79 -5.02 9.69
C ILE A 146 9.58 -5.93 9.48
N LYS A 147 9.35 -6.84 10.41
CA LYS A 147 8.26 -7.83 10.36
C LYS A 147 6.94 -7.25 10.86
N GLY A 148 5.84 -7.89 10.44
CA GLY A 148 4.50 -7.61 10.96
C GLY A 148 3.87 -6.33 10.42
N ILE A 149 4.48 -5.67 9.45
CA ILE A 149 3.90 -4.52 8.78
C ILE A 149 2.83 -4.98 7.77
N VAL A 150 1.60 -4.57 8.01
CA VAL A 150 0.46 -4.85 7.13
C VAL A 150 -0.31 -3.57 6.81
N PRO A 151 -0.98 -3.50 5.65
CA PRO A 151 -1.77 -2.33 5.28
C PRO A 151 -3.02 -2.25 6.18
N LYS A 152 -3.06 -1.24 7.04
CA LYS A 152 -4.21 -0.94 7.92
C LYS A 152 -4.81 0.40 7.56
N ALA A 153 -6.15 0.52 7.61
CA ALA A 153 -6.85 1.76 7.31
C ALA A 153 -6.32 2.96 8.14
N LYS A 154 -6.06 2.76 9.42
CA LYS A 154 -5.50 3.81 10.29
C LYS A 154 -4.17 4.40 9.80
N ASN A 155 -3.38 3.63 9.06
CA ASN A 155 -2.10 4.09 8.52
C ASN A 155 -2.30 4.96 7.26
N MET A 156 -3.50 5.01 6.68
CA MET A 156 -3.82 5.93 5.58
C MET A 156 -4.02 7.37 6.06
N ILE A 157 -4.35 7.59 7.34
CA ILE A 157 -4.74 8.90 7.86
C ILE A 157 -3.79 10.02 7.42
N PRO A 158 -2.47 10.00 7.71
CA PRO A 158 -1.60 11.12 7.35
C PRO A 158 -1.46 11.33 5.84
N LEU A 159 -1.60 10.26 5.05
CA LEU A 159 -1.56 10.35 3.58
C LEU A 159 -2.87 10.90 3.00
N ALA A 160 -4.00 10.49 3.58
CA ALA A 160 -5.32 10.98 3.19
C ALA A 160 -5.52 12.45 3.60
N GLU A 161 -5.10 12.84 4.79
CA GLU A 161 -5.14 14.24 5.24
C GLU A 161 -4.30 15.14 4.35
N LYS A 162 -3.10 14.68 3.94
CA LYS A 162 -2.27 15.40 2.98
C LYS A 162 -2.97 15.54 1.64
N ALA A 163 -3.53 14.45 1.10
CA ALA A 163 -4.24 14.47 -0.17
C ALA A 163 -5.47 15.40 -0.11
N MET A 164 -6.21 15.39 1.00
CA MET A 164 -7.34 16.29 1.23
C MET A 164 -6.88 17.76 1.25
N ALA A 165 -5.80 18.07 1.98
CA ALA A 165 -5.25 19.42 2.06
C ALA A 165 -4.70 19.95 0.72
N CYS A 166 -4.24 19.03 -0.15
CA CYS A 166 -3.76 19.34 -1.49
C CYS A 166 -4.87 19.26 -2.57
N GLU A 167 -6.12 18.99 -2.20
CA GLU A 167 -7.26 18.79 -3.10
C GLU A 167 -6.99 17.70 -4.17
N GLU A 168 -6.22 16.65 -3.82
CA GLU A 168 -5.89 15.51 -4.68
C GLU A 168 -7.08 14.53 -4.72
N PHE A 169 -8.21 14.95 -5.27
CA PHE A 169 -9.43 14.14 -5.35
C PHE A 169 -9.45 13.29 -6.59
N GLU A 170 -9.96 12.07 -6.44
CA GLU A 170 -10.20 11.16 -7.55
C GLU A 170 -11.62 11.37 -8.13
N ASP A 171 -11.76 11.21 -9.44
CA ASP A 171 -13.07 11.18 -10.07
C ASP A 171 -13.82 9.90 -9.69
N VAL A 172 -14.94 10.03 -8.99
CA VAL A 172 -15.72 8.90 -8.49
C VAL A 172 -16.23 8.02 -9.64
N ALA A 173 -16.53 8.57 -10.81
CA ALA A 173 -17.03 7.80 -11.96
C ALA A 173 -15.90 7.02 -12.67
N TYR A 174 -14.75 7.65 -12.85
CA TYR A 174 -13.67 7.12 -13.70
C TYR A 174 -12.46 6.56 -12.94
N PHE A 175 -12.36 6.76 -11.63
CA PHE A 175 -11.26 6.20 -10.84
C PHE A 175 -11.20 4.68 -10.94
N GLU A 176 -10.00 4.15 -11.21
CA GLU A 176 -9.71 2.72 -11.28
C GLU A 176 -8.55 2.35 -10.34
N PRO A 177 -8.52 1.10 -9.84
CA PRO A 177 -7.38 0.60 -9.09
C PRO A 177 -6.09 0.60 -9.93
N PHE A 178 -4.96 0.76 -9.28
CA PHE A 178 -3.66 0.63 -9.93
C PHE A 178 -3.28 -0.86 -10.06
N TYR A 179 -3.47 -1.40 -11.25
CA TYR A 179 -3.05 -2.76 -11.61
C TYR A 179 -1.64 -2.73 -12.18
N LEU A 180 -0.66 -3.20 -11.39
CA LEU A 180 0.74 -3.24 -11.83
C LEU A 180 0.99 -4.34 -12.89
N LYS A 181 0.15 -5.38 -12.88
CA LYS A 181 0.14 -6.45 -13.88
C LYS A 181 -1.28 -6.71 -14.35
N ASP A 182 -1.41 -7.07 -15.61
CA ASP A 182 -2.67 -7.52 -16.18
C ASP A 182 -3.16 -8.81 -15.50
N PHE A 183 -4.47 -8.96 -15.44
CA PHE A 183 -5.09 -10.16 -14.90
C PHE A 183 -4.86 -11.35 -15.84
N VAL A 184 -4.05 -12.31 -15.40
CA VAL A 184 -3.89 -13.60 -16.08
C VAL A 184 -4.81 -14.63 -15.41
N ALA A 185 -5.89 -14.99 -16.07
CA ALA A 185 -6.78 -16.06 -15.61
C ALA A 185 -6.02 -17.39 -15.56
N THR A 186 -5.98 -18.01 -14.40
CA THR A 186 -5.46 -19.38 -14.27
C THR A 186 -6.48 -20.32 -14.91
N GLN A 187 -6.10 -21.07 -15.94
CA GLN A 187 -6.96 -22.13 -16.47
C GLN A 187 -7.24 -23.12 -15.34
N SER A 188 -8.52 -23.37 -15.10
CA SER A 188 -8.95 -24.42 -14.17
C SER A 188 -8.34 -25.75 -14.63
N LYS A 189 -7.59 -26.43 -13.73
CA LYS A 189 -7.23 -27.82 -13.99
C LYS A 189 -8.55 -28.59 -14.12
N LYS A 190 -8.80 -29.19 -15.29
CA LYS A 190 -9.91 -30.15 -15.44
C LYS A 190 -9.74 -31.20 -14.33
N LEU A 191 -10.69 -31.24 -13.41
CA LEU A 191 -10.88 -32.42 -12.55
C LEU A 191 -11.32 -33.56 -13.49
N LEU A 192 -10.44 -34.52 -13.70
CA LEU A 192 -10.75 -35.82 -14.28
C LEU A 192 -11.40 -36.68 -13.21
#